data_bebcf0ee22264e15bd1e60623ef8363d
#
_entry.id   bebcf0ee22264e15bd1e60623ef8363d
#
_cell.length_a   1.000
_cell.length_b   1.000
_cell.length_c   1.000
_cell.angle_alpha   90.00
_cell.angle_beta   90.00
_cell.angle_gamma   90.00
#
_symmetry.space_group_name_H-M   'P 1'
#
loop_
_entity.id
_entity.type
_entity.pdbx_description
1 polymer ?
#
loop_
_entity_poly.entity_id
_entity_poly.type
_entity_poly.pdbx_seq_one_letter_code
_entity_poly.pdbx_strand_id
1 'polypeptide(L)'
;IKKDNPFPAVCGSVCNRRCEDACTRGSLDRAVSIDEIKKFIAERELNEKDRYIPMKVRHKTPDVDYVEKIAVIGAGPAGMSCAYYLAEMGYANVTVFDKNKVPGGMLTLGIPSFRLEKKVLNAEIDVLKKMGVKFKCGVEVGRDITIAELRRQGYKGFYIAIGAQKSTR
;
A
#
# COMPACT_ATOMS: atom_id res chain seq x y z
N ILE A 1 -4.10 -5.71 -12.80
CA ILE A 1 -3.36 -6.11 -11.58
C ILE A 1 -3.64 -5.14 -10.44
N LYS A 2 -3.47 -3.82 -10.62
CA LYS A 2 -3.64 -2.81 -9.56
C LYS A 2 -5.05 -2.73 -8.97
N LYS A 3 -6.08 -3.21 -9.66
CA LYS A 3 -7.44 -3.35 -9.10
C LYS A 3 -7.50 -4.29 -7.90
N ASP A 4 -6.71 -5.37 -7.93
CA ASP A 4 -6.75 -6.43 -6.92
C ASP A 4 -5.47 -6.49 -6.06
N ASN A 5 -4.40 -5.83 -6.50
CA ASN A 5 -3.13 -5.76 -5.79
C ASN A 5 -2.52 -4.34 -5.92
N PRO A 6 -2.50 -3.56 -4.85
CA PRO A 6 -1.99 -2.18 -4.88
C PRO A 6 -0.46 -2.08 -5.06
N PHE A 7 0.29 -3.15 -4.76
CA PHE A 7 1.76 -3.18 -4.79
C PHE A 7 2.29 -4.36 -5.62
N PRO A 8 1.97 -4.47 -6.92
CA PRO A 8 2.30 -5.65 -7.69
C PRO A 8 3.80 -5.86 -7.91
N ALA A 9 4.60 -4.80 -8.01
CA ALA A 9 6.04 -4.90 -8.17
C ALA A 9 6.73 -5.29 -6.85
N VAL A 10 6.27 -4.75 -5.72
CA VAL A 10 6.71 -5.21 -4.39
C VAL A 10 6.38 -6.68 -4.20
N CYS A 11 5.15 -7.10 -4.46
CA CYS A 11 4.75 -8.51 -4.36
C CYS A 11 5.59 -9.41 -5.27
N GLY A 12 5.85 -9.00 -6.51
CA GLY A 12 6.70 -9.74 -7.44
C GLY A 12 8.17 -9.86 -7.01
N SER A 13 8.62 -9.01 -6.08
CA SER A 13 9.97 -9.06 -5.53
C SER A 13 10.10 -9.93 -4.28
N VAL A 14 9.02 -10.07 -3.47
CA VAL A 14 9.11 -10.71 -2.14
C VAL A 14 8.16 -11.90 -1.94
N CYS A 15 7.33 -12.23 -2.93
CA CYS A 15 6.35 -13.30 -2.85
C CYS A 15 6.99 -14.67 -2.62
N ASN A 16 6.32 -15.53 -1.86
CA ASN A 16 6.71 -16.92 -1.61
C ASN A 16 6.11 -17.92 -2.63
N ARG A 17 5.38 -17.42 -3.63
CA ARG A 17 4.88 -18.18 -4.81
C ARG A 17 3.96 -19.37 -4.51
N ARG A 18 3.24 -19.38 -3.40
CA ARG A 18 2.32 -20.48 -3.04
C ARG A 18 1.28 -20.82 -4.13
N CYS A 19 0.91 -19.85 -4.95
CA CYS A 19 0.02 -20.07 -6.09
C CYS A 19 0.67 -20.93 -7.19
N GLU A 20 1.99 -20.90 -7.31
CA GLU A 20 2.75 -21.76 -8.22
C GLU A 20 2.88 -23.16 -7.65
N ASP A 21 3.11 -23.31 -6.33
CA ASP A 21 3.14 -24.61 -5.65
C ASP A 21 1.81 -25.36 -5.78
N ALA A 22 0.68 -24.64 -5.77
CA ALA A 22 -0.67 -25.19 -5.92
C ALA A 22 -1.18 -25.23 -7.37
N CYS A 23 -0.35 -24.90 -8.35
CA CYS A 23 -0.76 -24.82 -9.74
C CYS A 23 -1.02 -26.22 -10.33
N THR A 24 -2.26 -26.46 -10.79
CA THR A 24 -2.65 -27.73 -11.41
C THR A 24 -1.85 -28.06 -12.67
N ARG A 25 -1.32 -27.07 -13.39
CA ARG A 25 -0.43 -27.28 -14.52
C ARG A 25 0.83 -28.06 -14.12
N GLY A 26 1.30 -27.88 -12.87
CA GLY A 26 2.45 -28.60 -12.33
C GLY A 26 2.30 -30.12 -12.33
N SER A 27 1.08 -30.65 -12.42
CA SER A 27 0.84 -32.12 -12.59
C SER A 27 1.07 -32.61 -14.01
N LEU A 28 1.17 -31.73 -15.00
CA LEU A 28 1.39 -32.08 -16.41
C LEU A 28 2.85 -31.91 -16.84
N ASP A 29 3.40 -30.72 -16.57
CA ASP A 29 4.80 -30.39 -16.93
C ASP A 29 5.44 -29.49 -15.86
N ARG A 30 5.06 -28.21 -15.77
CA ARG A 30 5.53 -27.26 -14.77
C ARG A 30 4.46 -26.21 -14.45
N ALA A 31 4.51 -25.69 -13.23
CA ALA A 31 3.65 -24.60 -12.81
C ALA A 31 3.78 -23.37 -13.73
N VAL A 32 2.68 -22.66 -13.92
CA VAL A 32 2.71 -21.35 -14.60
C VAL A 32 3.52 -20.38 -13.73
N SER A 33 4.48 -19.65 -14.31
CA SER A 33 5.31 -18.65 -13.62
C SER A 33 4.50 -17.38 -13.30
N ILE A 34 3.52 -17.51 -12.40
CA ILE A 34 2.53 -16.47 -12.09
C ILE A 34 3.21 -15.23 -11.51
N ASP A 35 4.16 -15.43 -10.61
CA ASP A 35 4.86 -14.34 -9.95
C ASP A 35 5.79 -13.56 -10.90
N GLU A 36 6.52 -14.27 -11.75
CA GLU A 36 7.39 -13.63 -12.75
C GLU A 36 6.58 -12.85 -13.79
N ILE A 37 5.43 -13.39 -14.24
CA ILE A 37 4.52 -12.67 -15.15
C ILE A 37 4.00 -11.39 -14.48
N LYS A 38 3.54 -11.48 -13.24
CA LYS A 38 3.08 -10.34 -12.45
C LYS A 38 4.19 -9.30 -12.29
N LYS A 39 5.40 -9.74 -11.92
CA LYS A 39 6.58 -8.89 -11.76
C LYS A 39 6.91 -8.16 -13.06
N PHE A 40 7.01 -8.90 -14.17
CA PHE A 40 7.30 -8.34 -15.49
C PHE A 40 6.31 -7.22 -15.88
N ILE A 41 5.00 -7.48 -15.72
CA ILE A 41 3.97 -6.49 -16.07
C ILE A 41 4.09 -5.25 -15.17
N ALA A 42 4.30 -5.45 -13.86
CA ALA A 42 4.40 -4.36 -12.90
C ALA A 42 5.65 -3.51 -13.12
N GLU A 43 6.81 -4.13 -13.36
CA GLU A 43 8.07 -3.42 -13.63
C GLU A 43 7.99 -2.65 -14.94
N ARG A 44 7.38 -3.23 -15.98
CA ARG A 44 7.17 -2.54 -17.24
C ARG A 44 6.32 -1.29 -17.06
N GLU A 45 5.20 -1.40 -16.33
CA GLU A 45 4.31 -0.26 -16.06
C GLU A 45 5.02 0.82 -15.23
N LEU A 46 5.83 0.45 -14.24
CA LEU A 46 6.60 1.41 -13.44
C LEU A 46 7.66 2.18 -14.23
N ASN A 47 8.12 1.64 -15.36
CA ASN A 47 9.10 2.27 -16.24
C ASN A 47 8.47 3.15 -17.33
N GLU A 48 7.14 3.10 -17.51
CA GLU A 48 6.45 3.96 -18.47
C GLU A 48 6.45 5.42 -17.99
N LYS A 49 6.48 6.37 -18.97
CA LYS A 49 6.39 7.80 -18.67
C LYS A 49 5.06 8.17 -18.04
N ASP A 50 3.99 7.62 -18.57
CA ASP A 50 2.61 7.81 -18.11
C ASP A 50 2.15 6.56 -17.36
N ARG A 51 2.46 6.54 -16.06
CA ARG A 51 2.05 5.45 -15.18
C ARG A 51 0.54 5.42 -15.00
N TYR A 52 -0.02 4.23 -14.98
CA TYR A 52 -1.42 4.05 -14.64
C TYR A 52 -1.66 4.43 -13.17
N ILE A 53 -2.44 5.48 -12.97
CA ILE A 53 -2.95 5.88 -11.65
C ILE A 53 -4.40 5.43 -11.59
N PRO A 54 -4.76 4.52 -10.65
CA PRO A 54 -6.14 4.11 -10.48
C PRO A 54 -7.03 5.33 -10.24
N MET A 55 -8.04 5.46 -11.09
CA MET A 55 -9.04 6.50 -10.93
C MET A 55 -10.04 6.05 -9.86
N LYS A 56 -10.65 7.03 -9.17
CA LYS A 56 -11.75 6.79 -8.25
C LYS A 56 -12.77 5.86 -8.89
N VAL A 57 -13.00 4.70 -8.32
CA VAL A 57 -14.14 3.87 -8.69
C VAL A 57 -15.36 4.63 -8.19
N ARG A 58 -16.09 5.29 -9.10
CA ARG A 58 -17.36 5.92 -8.74
C ARG A 58 -18.28 4.83 -8.21
N HIS A 59 -18.62 4.92 -6.95
CA HIS A 59 -19.74 4.16 -6.41
C HIS A 59 -21.01 4.42 -7.27
N LYS A 60 -21.94 3.45 -7.28
CA LYS A 60 -23.22 3.52 -8.02
C LYS A 60 -24.07 4.76 -7.70
N THR A 61 -23.70 5.55 -6.70
CA THR A 61 -24.27 6.87 -6.39
C THR A 61 -23.32 7.94 -6.91
N PRO A 62 -23.62 8.59 -8.06
CA PRO A 62 -22.69 9.49 -8.76
C PRO A 62 -22.29 10.74 -7.99
N ASP A 63 -22.99 11.11 -6.93
CA ASP A 63 -22.95 12.44 -6.30
C ASP A 63 -22.41 12.44 -4.85
N VAL A 64 -21.84 11.33 -4.36
CA VAL A 64 -21.30 11.28 -3.01
C VAL A 64 -19.77 11.38 -3.04
N ASP A 65 -19.23 12.57 -2.82
CA ASP A 65 -17.83 12.74 -2.46
C ASP A 65 -17.68 12.38 -0.97
N TYR A 66 -16.86 11.37 -0.68
CA TYR A 66 -16.48 11.07 0.70
C TYR A 66 -15.48 12.13 1.20
N VAL A 67 -16.02 13.13 1.89
CA VAL A 67 -15.27 14.29 2.41
C VAL A 67 -14.62 14.04 3.77
N GLU A 68 -14.96 12.94 4.42
CA GLU A 68 -14.48 12.60 5.74
C GLU A 68 -12.95 12.43 5.72
N LYS A 69 -12.32 12.95 6.78
CA LYS A 69 -10.90 12.73 7.02
C LYS A 69 -10.68 11.36 7.66
N ILE A 70 -9.86 10.54 7.03
CA ILE A 70 -9.48 9.22 7.54
C ILE A 70 -8.00 9.24 7.93
N ALA A 71 -7.70 8.82 9.14
CA ALA A 71 -6.33 8.62 9.63
C ALA A 71 -5.94 7.14 9.56
N VAL A 72 -4.90 6.84 8.82
CA VAL A 72 -4.25 5.52 8.80
C VAL A 72 -2.99 5.61 9.65
N ILE A 73 -2.86 4.78 10.68
CA ILE A 73 -1.76 4.82 11.65
C ILE A 73 -0.80 3.67 11.33
N GLY A 74 0.32 4.01 10.71
CA GLY A 74 1.34 3.12 10.19
C GLY A 74 1.38 3.11 8.67
N ALA A 75 2.54 3.46 8.09
CA ALA A 75 2.82 3.45 6.66
C ALA A 75 3.50 2.15 6.19
N GLY A 76 3.24 1.04 6.87
CA GLY A 76 3.62 -0.29 6.41
C GLY A 76 2.69 -0.81 5.30
N PRO A 77 2.91 -2.04 4.78
CA PRO A 77 2.11 -2.59 3.69
C PRO A 77 0.60 -2.59 3.99
N ALA A 78 0.19 -2.93 5.21
CA ALA A 78 -1.22 -2.95 5.61
C ALA A 78 -1.85 -1.55 5.57
N GLY A 79 -1.18 -0.53 6.15
CA GLY A 79 -1.70 0.84 6.15
C GLY A 79 -1.71 1.46 4.76
N MET A 80 -0.68 1.25 3.97
CA MET A 80 -0.63 1.74 2.60
C MET A 80 -1.68 1.07 1.71
N SER A 81 -1.93 -0.23 1.89
CA SER A 81 -3.00 -0.96 1.19
C SER A 81 -4.39 -0.41 1.54
N CYS A 82 -4.65 -0.17 2.82
CA CYS A 82 -5.88 0.47 3.28
C CYS A 82 -6.05 1.86 2.64
N ALA A 83 -5.00 2.68 2.67
CA ALA A 83 -5.03 4.02 2.09
C ALA A 83 -5.28 4.00 0.57
N TYR A 84 -4.71 3.01 -0.13
CA TYR A 84 -4.94 2.81 -1.56
C TYR A 84 -6.42 2.56 -1.85
N TYR A 85 -7.03 1.57 -1.20
CA TYR A 85 -8.44 1.24 -1.45
C TYR A 85 -9.39 2.34 -1.00
N LEU A 86 -9.09 3.04 0.09
CA LEU A 86 -9.87 4.22 0.47
C LEU A 86 -9.82 5.32 -0.61
N ALA A 87 -8.64 5.59 -1.17
CA ALA A 87 -8.50 6.55 -2.25
C ALA A 87 -9.21 6.09 -3.54
N GLU A 88 -9.12 4.79 -3.87
CA GLU A 88 -9.83 4.19 -5.00
C GLU A 88 -11.35 4.28 -4.82
N MET A 89 -11.85 4.09 -3.60
CA MET A 89 -13.26 4.27 -3.25
C MET A 89 -13.74 5.72 -3.33
N GLY A 90 -12.82 6.70 -3.43
CA GLY A 90 -13.17 8.10 -3.57
C GLY A 90 -13.00 8.95 -2.31
N TYR A 91 -12.44 8.41 -1.22
CA TYR A 91 -12.10 9.22 -0.04
C TYR A 91 -10.98 10.20 -0.38
N ALA A 92 -11.31 11.50 -0.42
CA ALA A 92 -10.37 12.55 -0.82
C ALA A 92 -9.37 12.94 0.29
N ASN A 93 -9.67 12.62 1.55
CA ASN A 93 -8.94 13.10 2.71
C ASN A 93 -8.33 11.97 3.54
N VAL A 94 -7.56 11.08 2.88
CA VAL A 94 -6.82 10.01 3.55
C VAL A 94 -5.43 10.50 3.94
N THR A 95 -5.07 10.40 5.23
CA THR A 95 -3.74 10.74 5.74
C THR A 95 -3.14 9.54 6.46
N VAL A 96 -1.96 9.13 6.01
CA VAL A 96 -1.16 8.07 6.64
C VAL A 96 -0.13 8.69 7.57
N PHE A 97 -0.16 8.31 8.84
CA PHE A 97 0.81 8.74 9.86
C PHE A 97 1.80 7.61 10.11
N ASP A 98 3.08 7.92 10.23
CA ASP A 98 4.09 6.93 10.63
C ASP A 98 5.15 7.59 11.51
N LYS A 99 5.61 6.86 12.54
CA LYS A 99 6.68 7.33 13.43
C LYS A 99 8.04 7.39 12.73
N ASN A 100 8.25 6.58 11.71
CA ASN A 100 9.47 6.61 10.92
C ASN A 100 9.45 7.77 9.93
N LYS A 101 10.63 8.28 9.60
CA LYS A 101 10.79 9.41 8.66
C LYS A 101 10.44 9.06 7.21
N VAL A 102 10.36 7.76 6.90
CA VAL A 102 10.08 7.24 5.55
C VAL A 102 8.95 6.22 5.60
N PRO A 103 8.06 6.19 4.61
CA PRO A 103 7.00 5.20 4.51
C PRO A 103 7.55 3.85 4.04
N GLY A 104 6.73 2.80 4.16
CA GLY A 104 7.03 1.45 3.72
C GLY A 104 7.12 0.43 4.86
N GLY A 105 7.32 0.89 6.12
CA GLY A 105 7.44 0.00 7.27
C GLY A 105 8.52 -1.05 7.06
N MET A 106 8.21 -2.34 7.26
CA MET A 106 9.16 -3.44 7.06
C MET A 106 9.66 -3.59 5.62
N LEU A 107 8.93 -3.14 4.61
CA LEU A 107 9.40 -3.10 3.21
C LEU A 107 10.62 -2.18 3.06
N THR A 108 10.66 -1.09 3.84
CA THR A 108 11.78 -0.14 3.83
C THR A 108 12.86 -0.51 4.83
N LEU A 109 12.48 -0.91 6.04
CA LEU A 109 13.38 -1.05 7.19
C LEU A 109 13.93 -2.47 7.35
N GLY A 110 13.15 -3.50 6.94
CA GLY A 110 13.49 -4.90 7.19
C GLY A 110 13.97 -5.66 5.95
N ILE A 111 13.43 -5.36 4.76
CA ILE A 111 13.80 -6.09 3.55
C ILE A 111 15.07 -5.49 2.93
N PRO A 112 16.13 -6.30 2.73
CA PRO A 112 17.35 -5.84 2.10
C PRO A 112 17.14 -5.34 0.66
N SER A 113 17.94 -4.35 0.23
CA SER A 113 17.79 -3.72 -1.09
C SER A 113 18.08 -4.66 -2.27
N PHE A 114 18.86 -5.72 -2.06
CA PHE A 114 19.08 -6.74 -3.09
C PHE A 114 17.81 -7.61 -3.33
N ARG A 115 16.90 -7.68 -2.36
CA ARG A 115 15.62 -8.40 -2.49
C ARG A 115 14.50 -7.49 -2.97
N LEU A 116 14.42 -6.27 -2.45
CA LEU A 116 13.45 -5.25 -2.84
C LEU A 116 14.16 -3.91 -3.02
N GLU A 117 14.36 -3.51 -4.26
CA GLU A 117 14.99 -2.23 -4.57
C GLU A 117 14.13 -1.07 -4.08
N LYS A 118 14.76 -0.12 -3.39
CA LYS A 118 14.05 1.05 -2.84
C LYS A 118 13.37 1.90 -3.92
N LYS A 119 13.96 1.93 -5.14
CA LYS A 119 13.33 2.63 -6.27
C LYS A 119 11.96 2.05 -6.65
N VAL A 120 11.82 0.71 -6.61
CA VAL A 120 10.56 0.01 -6.92
C VAL A 120 9.50 0.35 -5.86
N LEU A 121 9.86 0.23 -4.58
CA LEU A 121 8.97 0.58 -3.48
C LEU A 121 8.52 2.05 -3.54
N ASN A 122 9.46 2.97 -3.74
CA ASN A 122 9.17 4.40 -3.83
C ASN A 122 8.26 4.72 -5.02
N ALA A 123 8.46 4.04 -6.16
CA ALA A 123 7.62 4.21 -7.34
C ALA A 123 6.16 3.79 -7.08
N GLU A 124 5.93 2.71 -6.33
CA GLU A 124 4.57 2.30 -5.94
C GLU A 124 3.97 3.22 -4.88
N ILE A 125 4.76 3.72 -3.92
CA ILE A 125 4.29 4.73 -2.95
C ILE A 125 3.89 6.03 -3.66
N ASP A 126 4.61 6.42 -4.70
CA ASP A 126 4.28 7.62 -5.47
C ASP A 126 2.95 7.50 -6.22
N VAL A 127 2.51 6.28 -6.57
CA VAL A 127 1.15 6.06 -7.08
C VAL A 127 0.10 6.48 -6.04
N LEU A 128 0.27 6.09 -4.77
CA LEU A 128 -0.64 6.49 -3.70
C LEU A 128 -0.69 8.01 -3.51
N LYS A 129 0.49 8.67 -3.55
CA LYS A 129 0.55 10.14 -3.48
C LYS A 129 -0.21 10.79 -4.63
N LYS A 130 -0.05 10.27 -5.86
CA LYS A 130 -0.79 10.74 -7.04
C LYS A 130 -2.29 10.47 -6.96
N MET A 131 -2.73 9.43 -6.23
CA MET A 131 -4.12 9.19 -5.89
C MET A 131 -4.68 10.16 -4.84
N GLY A 132 -3.84 11.04 -4.25
CA GLY A 132 -4.24 12.03 -3.26
C GLY A 132 -3.99 11.62 -1.81
N VAL A 133 -3.40 10.47 -1.55
CA VAL A 133 -3.04 10.04 -0.18
C VAL A 133 -1.93 10.92 0.38
N LYS A 134 -2.16 11.47 1.57
CA LYS A 134 -1.18 12.31 2.28
C LYS A 134 -0.37 11.45 3.24
N PHE A 135 0.95 11.66 3.28
CA PHE A 135 1.85 11.00 4.23
C PHE A 135 2.41 12.01 5.23
N LYS A 136 2.26 11.72 6.51
CA LYS A 136 2.85 12.45 7.64
C LYS A 136 3.80 11.52 8.39
N CYS A 137 5.03 11.42 7.88
CA CYS A 137 6.09 10.62 8.47
C CYS A 137 6.85 11.39 9.54
N GLY A 138 7.46 10.67 10.51
CA GLY A 138 8.12 11.26 11.67
C GLY A 138 7.15 11.70 12.77
N VAL A 139 5.91 11.20 12.76
CA VAL A 139 4.86 11.51 13.75
C VAL A 139 4.37 10.22 14.40
N GLU A 140 4.63 10.06 15.68
CA GLU A 140 4.17 8.91 16.46
C GLU A 140 2.81 9.21 17.10
N VAL A 141 1.76 8.56 16.57
CA VAL A 141 0.41 8.68 17.15
C VAL A 141 0.39 7.97 18.51
N GLY A 142 -0.07 8.67 19.53
CA GLY A 142 -0.03 8.24 20.93
C GLY A 142 1.08 8.93 21.75
N ARG A 143 2.11 9.48 21.09
CA ARG A 143 3.15 10.28 21.73
C ARG A 143 3.15 11.73 21.24
N ASP A 144 3.32 11.94 19.93
CA ASP A 144 3.45 13.29 19.34
C ASP A 144 2.07 13.91 19.03
N ILE A 145 1.08 13.07 18.78
CA ILE A 145 -0.31 13.45 18.61
C ILE A 145 -1.22 12.31 19.08
N THR A 146 -2.28 12.62 19.80
CA THR A 146 -3.24 11.64 20.29
C THR A 146 -4.40 11.43 19.31
N ILE A 147 -5.09 10.29 19.43
CA ILE A 147 -6.34 10.03 18.68
C ILE A 147 -7.40 11.08 19.00
N ALA A 148 -7.47 11.55 20.27
CA ALA A 148 -8.39 12.59 20.66
C ALA A 148 -8.12 13.91 19.94
N GLU A 149 -6.85 14.28 19.76
CA GLU A 149 -6.46 15.46 18.99
C GLU A 149 -6.76 15.30 17.50
N LEU A 150 -6.50 14.14 16.92
CA LEU A 150 -6.88 13.86 15.55
C LEU A 150 -8.40 13.99 15.35
N ARG A 151 -9.21 13.50 16.30
CA ARG A 151 -10.67 13.69 16.27
C ARG A 151 -11.05 15.18 16.30
N ARG A 152 -10.40 16.00 17.14
CA ARG A 152 -10.60 17.45 17.17
C ARG A 152 -10.21 18.12 15.84
N GLN A 153 -9.22 17.58 15.13
CA GLN A 153 -8.82 18.02 13.78
C GLN A 153 -9.80 17.56 12.68
N GLY A 154 -10.87 16.86 13.05
CA GLY A 154 -11.94 16.43 12.15
C GLY A 154 -11.75 15.05 11.52
N TYR A 155 -10.79 14.24 11.96
CA TYR A 155 -10.68 12.86 11.54
C TYR A 155 -11.85 12.03 12.12
N LYS A 156 -12.57 11.33 11.24
CA LYS A 156 -13.76 10.53 11.57
C LYS A 156 -13.49 9.03 11.62
N GLY A 157 -12.57 8.53 10.79
CA GLY A 157 -12.17 7.13 10.75
C GLY A 157 -10.70 6.96 11.11
N PHE A 158 -10.39 5.83 11.76
CA PHE A 158 -9.04 5.47 12.18
C PHE A 158 -8.76 4.01 11.80
N TYR A 159 -7.69 3.77 11.07
CA TYR A 159 -7.21 2.43 10.77
C TYR A 159 -5.83 2.22 11.41
N ILE A 160 -5.72 1.23 12.29
CA ILE A 160 -4.49 0.96 13.04
C ILE A 160 -3.70 -0.14 12.33
N ALA A 161 -2.52 0.20 11.82
CA ALA A 161 -1.63 -0.65 11.04
C ALA A 161 -0.16 -0.56 11.52
N ILE A 162 0.03 -0.52 12.85
CA ILE A 162 1.34 -0.27 13.48
C ILE A 162 2.33 -1.44 13.38
N GLY A 163 1.88 -2.60 12.90
CA GLY A 163 2.68 -3.81 12.79
C GLY A 163 2.97 -4.48 14.15
N ALA A 164 3.62 -5.65 14.08
CA ALA A 164 4.06 -6.42 15.26
C ALA A 164 5.54 -6.14 15.52
N GLN A 165 5.84 -5.11 16.31
CA GLN A 165 7.22 -4.64 16.53
C GLN A 165 7.93 -5.37 17.68
N LYS A 166 7.21 -6.10 18.53
CA LYS A 166 7.77 -6.93 19.59
C LYS A 166 7.39 -8.38 19.31
N SER A 167 8.40 -9.26 19.32
CA SER A 167 8.19 -10.70 19.36
C SER A 167 7.68 -11.07 20.77
N THR A 168 6.59 -11.82 20.85
CA THR A 168 6.24 -12.56 22.06
C THR A 168 7.14 -13.79 22.10
N ARG A 169 7.94 -13.91 23.15
CA ARG A 169 8.66 -15.13 23.48
C ARG A 169 7.71 -16.12 24.13
#